data_278769f61eade137207c520698edec4a
#
_entry.id   278769f61eade137207c520698edec4a
#
_cell.length_a   1.000
_cell.length_b   1.000
_cell.length_c   1.000
_cell.angle_alpha   90.00
_cell.angle_beta   90.00
_cell.angle_gamma   90.00
#
_symmetry.space_group_name_H-M   'P 1'
#
loop_
_entity.id
_entity.type
_entity.pdbx_description
1 polymer ?
#
loop_
_entity_poly.entity_id
_entity_poly.type
_entity_poly.pdbx_seq_one_letter_code
_entity_poly.pdbx_strand_id
1 'polypeptide(L)'
;PTPRRTQVDTAQWITQRGGHYLLTVKDNQKTLRKTLKALPWKDVPSISSVDTSHGRRVRRTVKALEAPRWVDFPAAAQVLQVRRTRTTKGRKASSRSVEVVYLICSLPMTDARPETVAVWIRRHWGIENRLHRVRDVVFDENRHQLRTRNGPEIMAALRNLAISLIRLFLGPGVSIASTTRSLSRRPKRAIRLLTQPTP
;
A
#
# COMPACT_ATOMS: atom_id res chain seq x y z
N PRO A 1 -19.02 19.82 2.32
CA PRO A 1 -18.67 18.41 2.05
C PRO A 1 -18.02 18.36 0.68
N THR A 2 -16.72 18.15 0.65
CA THR A 2 -15.98 18.00 -0.61
C THR A 2 -16.51 16.73 -1.30
N PRO A 3 -16.98 16.79 -2.56
CA PRO A 3 -17.49 15.62 -3.23
C PRO A 3 -16.39 14.54 -3.26
N ARG A 4 -16.73 13.30 -2.93
CA ARG A 4 -15.80 12.15 -3.07
C ARG A 4 -15.46 12.03 -4.54
N ARG A 5 -14.25 12.46 -4.91
CA ARG A 5 -13.76 12.32 -6.28
C ARG A 5 -13.66 10.85 -6.63
N THR A 6 -14.14 10.47 -7.80
CA THR A 6 -13.92 9.14 -8.36
C THR A 6 -12.43 8.96 -8.72
N GLN A 7 -12.00 7.72 -8.95
CA GLN A 7 -10.60 7.52 -9.42
C GLN A 7 -10.37 8.17 -10.79
N VAL A 8 -11.40 8.25 -11.63
CA VAL A 8 -11.35 8.92 -12.95
C VAL A 8 -11.10 10.41 -12.77
N ASP A 9 -11.89 11.09 -11.93
CA ASP A 9 -11.73 12.53 -11.65
C ASP A 9 -10.35 12.83 -11.06
N THR A 10 -9.87 11.95 -10.19
CA THR A 10 -8.54 12.07 -9.59
C THR A 10 -7.44 11.96 -10.64
N ALA A 11 -7.54 10.98 -11.54
CA ALA A 11 -6.60 10.78 -12.64
C ALA A 11 -6.56 11.98 -13.58
N GLN A 12 -7.73 12.48 -13.99
CA GLN A 12 -7.85 13.70 -14.80
C GLN A 12 -7.22 14.91 -14.12
N TRP A 13 -7.53 15.13 -12.85
CA TRP A 13 -7.00 16.25 -12.08
C TRP A 13 -5.47 16.22 -11.97
N ILE A 14 -4.87 15.03 -11.78
CA ILE A 14 -3.42 14.84 -11.72
C ILE A 14 -2.80 15.16 -13.08
N THR A 15 -3.31 14.55 -14.15
CA THR A 15 -2.72 14.68 -15.50
C THR A 15 -2.87 16.06 -16.10
N GLN A 16 -3.97 16.76 -15.85
CA GLN A 16 -4.17 18.15 -16.24
C GLN A 16 -3.13 19.11 -15.62
N ARG A 17 -2.48 18.71 -14.52
CA ARG A 17 -1.42 19.46 -13.84
C ARG A 17 -0.01 18.95 -14.14
N GLY A 18 0.15 18.16 -15.19
CA GLY A 18 1.43 17.58 -15.57
C GLY A 18 1.94 16.49 -14.62
N GLY A 19 1.10 16.01 -13.69
CA GLY A 19 1.45 14.93 -12.80
C GLY A 19 1.18 13.56 -13.41
N HIS A 20 1.73 12.52 -12.78
CA HIS A 20 1.53 11.13 -13.16
C HIS A 20 0.91 10.30 -12.05
N TYR A 21 0.27 9.21 -12.41
CA TYR A 21 -0.37 8.32 -11.45
C TYR A 21 -0.03 6.85 -11.69
N LEU A 22 -0.10 6.09 -10.61
CA LEU A 22 -0.14 4.62 -10.60
C LEU A 22 -1.29 4.21 -9.68
N LEU A 23 -2.42 3.81 -10.25
CA LEU A 23 -3.65 3.54 -9.53
C LEU A 23 -4.03 2.06 -9.57
N THR A 24 -4.45 1.53 -8.42
CA THR A 24 -5.01 0.18 -8.32
C THR A 24 -6.48 0.18 -8.74
N VAL A 25 -6.84 -0.70 -9.67
CA VAL A 25 -8.23 -0.91 -10.09
C VAL A 25 -8.94 -1.76 -9.04
N LYS A 26 -9.86 -1.12 -8.30
CA LYS A 26 -10.63 -1.75 -7.22
C LYS A 26 -11.93 -2.37 -7.74
N ASP A 27 -12.59 -3.15 -6.89
CA ASP A 27 -13.83 -3.88 -7.21
C ASP A 27 -15.04 -2.96 -7.52
N ASN A 28 -14.99 -1.69 -7.13
CA ASN A 28 -16.00 -0.70 -7.51
C ASN A 28 -15.94 -0.31 -9.00
N GLN A 29 -14.84 -0.65 -9.71
CA GLN A 29 -14.68 -0.44 -11.16
C GLN A 29 -14.79 -1.78 -11.91
N LYS A 30 -15.92 -2.44 -11.78
CA LYS A 30 -16.15 -3.80 -12.29
C LYS A 30 -15.85 -3.94 -13.78
N THR A 31 -16.33 -3.00 -14.59
CA THR A 31 -16.14 -3.01 -16.07
C THR A 31 -14.66 -2.91 -16.42
N LEU A 32 -13.96 -1.91 -15.91
CA LEU A 32 -12.54 -1.71 -16.14
C LEU A 32 -11.72 -2.93 -15.69
N ARG A 33 -12.03 -3.47 -14.50
CA ARG A 33 -11.38 -4.67 -13.99
C ARG A 33 -11.60 -5.89 -14.89
N LYS A 34 -12.82 -6.09 -15.41
CA LYS A 34 -13.14 -7.15 -16.36
C LYS A 34 -12.35 -6.99 -17.66
N THR A 35 -12.28 -5.78 -18.18
CA THR A 35 -11.49 -5.39 -19.34
C THR A 35 -10.01 -5.74 -19.15
N LEU A 36 -9.39 -5.30 -18.06
CA LEU A 36 -7.99 -5.59 -17.79
C LEU A 36 -7.72 -7.07 -17.54
N LYS A 37 -8.66 -7.79 -16.94
CA LYS A 37 -8.54 -9.24 -16.75
C LYS A 37 -8.51 -10.02 -18.06
N ALA A 38 -9.20 -9.55 -19.10
CA ALA A 38 -9.31 -10.20 -20.41
C ALA A 38 -8.08 -10.00 -21.30
N LEU A 39 -7.10 -9.17 -20.90
CA LEU A 39 -5.88 -8.96 -21.67
C LEU A 39 -5.03 -10.24 -21.79
N PRO A 40 -4.18 -10.37 -22.82
CA PRO A 40 -3.38 -11.57 -23.10
C PRO A 40 -2.17 -11.71 -22.15
N TRP A 41 -2.42 -11.77 -20.85
CA TRP A 41 -1.38 -11.82 -19.82
C TRP A 41 -0.47 -13.05 -19.91
N LYS A 42 -0.87 -14.11 -20.63
CA LYS A 42 -0.05 -15.33 -20.77
C LYS A 42 1.25 -15.04 -21.50
N ASP A 43 1.18 -14.21 -22.54
CA ASP A 43 2.29 -13.94 -23.46
C ASP A 43 3.18 -12.78 -23.01
N VAL A 44 2.82 -12.12 -21.91
CA VAL A 44 3.55 -10.96 -21.39
C VAL A 44 4.71 -11.42 -20.51
N PRO A 45 5.94 -10.91 -20.76
CA PRO A 45 7.08 -11.15 -19.89
C PRO A 45 6.78 -10.75 -18.43
N SER A 46 7.34 -11.47 -17.49
CA SER A 46 7.08 -11.23 -16.08
C SER A 46 8.34 -10.97 -15.28
N ILE A 47 8.26 -10.01 -14.36
CA ILE A 47 9.27 -9.74 -13.36
C ILE A 47 8.83 -10.37 -12.06
N SER A 48 9.67 -11.18 -11.46
CA SER A 48 9.35 -11.89 -10.21
C SER A 48 10.29 -11.51 -9.09
N SER A 49 9.73 -11.33 -7.90
CA SER A 49 10.49 -11.22 -6.65
C SER A 49 9.96 -12.18 -5.60
N VAL A 50 10.84 -12.67 -4.75
CA VAL A 50 10.49 -13.60 -3.67
C VAL A 50 11.03 -13.04 -2.37
N ASP A 51 10.14 -12.91 -1.39
CA ASP A 51 10.49 -12.57 -0.01
C ASP A 51 10.17 -13.76 0.89
N THR A 52 11.10 -14.10 1.77
CA THR A 52 10.90 -15.14 2.77
C THR A 52 11.12 -14.55 4.15
N SER A 53 10.10 -14.58 4.99
CA SER A 53 10.20 -14.09 6.37
C SER A 53 9.19 -14.80 7.27
N HIS A 54 9.58 -15.06 8.53
CA HIS A 54 8.69 -15.62 9.57
C HIS A 54 7.85 -16.83 9.12
N GLY A 55 8.48 -17.80 8.42
CA GLY A 55 7.81 -19.01 7.92
C GLY A 55 6.85 -18.78 6.73
N ARG A 56 6.88 -17.59 6.14
CA ARG A 56 6.09 -17.23 4.95
C ARG A 56 7.01 -17.02 3.76
N ARG A 57 6.60 -17.55 2.61
CA ARG A 57 7.20 -17.26 1.31
C ARG A 57 6.18 -16.48 0.47
N VAL A 58 6.55 -15.29 0.05
CA VAL A 58 5.71 -14.43 -0.80
C VAL A 58 6.40 -14.23 -2.12
N ARG A 59 5.82 -14.77 -3.19
CA ARG A 59 6.25 -14.49 -4.57
C ARG A 59 5.34 -13.44 -5.16
N ARG A 60 5.94 -12.39 -5.71
CA ARG A 60 5.24 -11.35 -6.48
C ARG A 60 5.70 -11.43 -7.91
N THR A 61 4.74 -11.43 -8.82
CA THR A 61 4.99 -11.42 -10.26
C THR A 61 4.28 -10.20 -10.84
N VAL A 62 5.01 -9.37 -11.54
CA VAL A 62 4.50 -8.16 -12.20
C VAL A 62 4.62 -8.36 -13.71
N LYS A 63 3.55 -8.10 -14.43
CA LYS A 63 3.46 -8.05 -15.88
C LYS A 63 2.96 -6.68 -16.28
N ALA A 64 3.49 -6.09 -17.34
CA ALA A 64 3.06 -4.80 -17.87
C ALA A 64 2.84 -4.88 -19.37
N LEU A 65 1.82 -4.18 -19.84
CA LEU A 65 1.46 -3.98 -21.24
C LEU A 65 1.22 -2.51 -21.48
N GLU A 66 1.48 -2.03 -22.69
CA GLU A 66 0.95 -0.74 -23.13
C GLU A 66 -0.58 -0.77 -23.03
N ALA A 67 -1.16 0.33 -22.58
CA ALA A 67 -2.61 0.42 -22.45
C ALA A 67 -3.24 0.40 -23.85
N PRO A 68 -4.05 -0.62 -24.17
CA PRO A 68 -4.77 -0.63 -25.44
C PRO A 68 -5.67 0.61 -25.56
N ARG A 69 -5.84 1.16 -26.76
CA ARG A 69 -6.65 2.37 -27.01
C ARG A 69 -8.12 2.27 -26.55
N TRP A 70 -8.63 1.05 -26.43
CA TRP A 70 -9.98 0.79 -25.93
C TRP A 70 -10.11 0.69 -24.41
N VAL A 71 -8.99 0.84 -23.68
CA VAL A 71 -9.03 1.02 -22.21
C VAL A 71 -9.39 2.45 -21.93
N ASP A 72 -10.67 2.70 -21.70
CA ASP A 72 -11.22 4.03 -21.41
C ASP A 72 -10.87 4.45 -19.98
N PHE A 73 -9.68 5.06 -19.83
CA PHE A 73 -9.23 5.64 -18.58
C PHE A 73 -8.28 6.82 -18.85
N PRO A 74 -8.43 7.97 -18.15
CA PRO A 74 -7.71 9.20 -18.46
C PRO A 74 -6.20 9.04 -18.49
N ALA A 75 -5.59 9.34 -19.64
CA ALA A 75 -4.14 9.29 -19.86
C ALA A 75 -3.49 7.93 -19.49
N ALA A 76 -4.22 6.84 -19.61
CA ALA A 76 -3.65 5.51 -19.38
C ALA A 76 -2.61 5.18 -20.44
N ALA A 77 -1.34 5.02 -20.06
CA ALA A 77 -0.25 4.69 -20.95
C ALA A 77 0.18 3.21 -20.82
N GLN A 78 0.10 2.66 -19.62
CA GLN A 78 0.34 1.23 -19.39
C GLN A 78 -0.60 0.64 -18.35
N VAL A 79 -0.85 -0.65 -18.48
CA VAL A 79 -1.63 -1.47 -17.56
C VAL A 79 -0.79 -2.59 -17.00
N LEU A 80 -1.00 -2.91 -15.72
CA LEU A 80 -0.20 -3.91 -15.04
C LEU A 80 -1.06 -4.97 -14.37
N GLN A 81 -0.56 -6.20 -14.36
CA GLN A 81 -1.08 -7.30 -13.56
C GLN A 81 -0.05 -7.67 -12.49
N VAL A 82 -0.44 -7.61 -11.25
CA VAL A 82 0.38 -8.04 -10.11
C VAL A 82 -0.23 -9.28 -9.50
N ARG A 83 0.50 -10.39 -9.56
CA ARG A 83 0.13 -11.64 -8.91
C ARG A 83 0.96 -11.85 -7.68
N ARG A 84 0.31 -11.99 -6.55
CA ARG A 84 0.92 -12.27 -5.26
C ARG A 84 0.55 -13.67 -4.81
N THR A 85 1.54 -14.55 -4.72
CA THR A 85 1.37 -15.90 -4.17
C THR A 85 2.01 -15.96 -2.81
N ARG A 86 1.23 -16.24 -1.78
CA ARG A 86 1.69 -16.44 -0.40
C ARG A 86 1.61 -17.91 -0.06
N THR A 87 2.72 -18.48 0.39
CA THR A 87 2.78 -19.83 0.96
C THR A 87 3.21 -19.70 2.42
N THR A 88 2.44 -20.27 3.33
CA THR A 88 2.73 -20.28 4.76
C THR A 88 2.91 -21.73 5.19
N LYS A 89 4.03 -22.05 5.82
CA LYS A 89 4.24 -23.38 6.44
C LYS A 89 3.53 -23.37 7.78
N GLY A 90 2.47 -24.15 7.90
CA GLY A 90 1.80 -24.43 9.16
C GLY A 90 2.34 -25.69 9.82
N ARG A 91 2.04 -25.89 11.09
CA ARG A 91 2.48 -27.07 11.87
C ARG A 91 1.87 -28.37 11.33
N LYS A 92 0.63 -28.33 10.79
CA LYS A 92 -0.08 -29.51 10.24
C LYS A 92 -0.22 -29.47 8.71
N ALA A 93 -0.26 -28.30 8.09
CA ALA A 93 -0.40 -28.17 6.64
C ALA A 93 0.18 -26.83 6.14
N SER A 94 0.60 -26.78 4.87
CA SER A 94 0.96 -25.54 4.20
C SER A 94 -0.29 -24.91 3.56
N SER A 95 -0.48 -23.61 3.75
CA SER A 95 -1.55 -22.87 3.05
C SER A 95 -0.96 -22.05 1.90
N ARG A 96 -1.68 -22.00 0.79
CA ARG A 96 -1.32 -21.19 -0.38
C ARG A 96 -2.50 -20.29 -0.74
N SER A 97 -2.24 -18.98 -0.80
CA SER A 97 -3.20 -18.01 -1.31
C SER A 97 -2.62 -17.29 -2.52
N VAL A 98 -3.50 -16.97 -3.47
CA VAL A 98 -3.16 -16.23 -4.70
C VAL A 98 -4.08 -15.03 -4.79
N GLU A 99 -3.49 -13.87 -4.94
CA GLU A 99 -4.18 -12.60 -5.15
C GLU A 99 -3.71 -12.01 -6.48
N VAL A 100 -4.64 -11.50 -7.28
CA VAL A 100 -4.32 -10.81 -8.54
C VAL A 100 -4.93 -9.42 -8.48
N VAL A 101 -4.09 -8.42 -8.69
CA VAL A 101 -4.46 -7.02 -8.68
C VAL A 101 -4.08 -6.40 -10.02
N TYR A 102 -4.94 -5.52 -10.56
CA TYR A 102 -4.68 -4.76 -11.76
C TYR A 102 -4.41 -3.30 -11.43
N LEU A 103 -3.47 -2.70 -12.14
CA LEU A 103 -3.12 -1.28 -11.99
C LEU A 103 -3.10 -0.60 -13.36
N ILE A 104 -3.31 0.71 -13.33
CA ILE A 104 -3.17 1.59 -14.49
C ILE A 104 -2.14 2.67 -14.15
N CYS A 105 -1.26 2.97 -15.09
CA CYS A 105 -0.22 3.98 -14.98
C CYS A 105 -0.31 4.95 -16.15
N SER A 106 -0.12 6.24 -15.86
CA SER A 106 -0.09 7.31 -16.88
C SER A 106 1.29 7.50 -17.51
N LEU A 107 2.34 6.89 -16.95
CA LEU A 107 3.67 6.91 -17.57
C LEU A 107 3.77 5.79 -18.60
N PRO A 108 4.31 6.05 -19.80
CA PRO A 108 4.59 5.02 -20.79
C PRO A 108 5.74 4.10 -20.32
N MET A 109 5.85 2.93 -20.94
CA MET A 109 6.89 1.96 -20.58
C MET A 109 8.31 2.45 -20.88
N THR A 110 8.48 3.45 -21.74
CA THR A 110 9.75 4.15 -22.00
C THR A 110 10.25 4.90 -20.77
N ASP A 111 9.34 5.56 -20.05
CA ASP A 111 9.66 6.43 -18.91
C ASP A 111 9.59 5.67 -17.58
N ALA A 112 8.73 4.66 -17.50
CA ALA A 112 8.56 3.81 -16.32
C ALA A 112 8.57 2.33 -16.71
N ARG A 113 9.77 1.75 -16.82
CA ARG A 113 9.94 0.31 -17.12
C ARG A 113 9.23 -0.56 -16.07
N PRO A 114 8.77 -1.77 -16.44
CA PRO A 114 8.08 -2.66 -15.53
C PRO A 114 8.84 -2.94 -14.22
N GLU A 115 10.18 -2.98 -14.26
CA GLU A 115 11.05 -3.14 -13.08
C GLU A 115 10.90 -1.98 -12.11
N THR A 116 10.93 -0.75 -12.64
CA THR A 116 10.77 0.48 -11.88
C THR A 116 9.40 0.54 -11.21
N VAL A 117 8.35 0.23 -11.98
CA VAL A 117 6.98 0.21 -11.46
C VAL A 117 6.82 -0.90 -10.40
N ALA A 118 7.44 -2.06 -10.56
CA ALA A 118 7.44 -3.13 -9.55
C ALA A 118 8.06 -2.67 -8.23
N VAL A 119 9.12 -1.84 -8.27
CA VAL A 119 9.73 -1.23 -7.07
C VAL A 119 8.77 -0.25 -6.42
N TRP A 120 8.09 0.62 -7.19
CA TRP A 120 7.11 1.58 -6.65
C TRP A 120 5.94 0.87 -5.98
N ILE A 121 5.39 -0.16 -6.61
CA ILE A 121 4.31 -0.98 -6.04
C ILE A 121 4.77 -1.61 -4.70
N ARG A 122 5.99 -2.14 -4.64
CA ARG A 122 6.54 -2.72 -3.41
C ARG A 122 6.68 -1.68 -2.29
N ARG A 123 7.18 -0.48 -2.62
CA ARG A 123 7.34 0.62 -1.67
C ARG A 123 5.99 1.09 -1.14
N HIS A 124 5.02 1.27 -2.02
CA HIS A 124 3.66 1.67 -1.64
C HIS A 124 3.02 0.66 -0.67
N TRP A 125 3.08 -0.64 -0.98
CA TRP A 125 2.60 -1.68 -0.07
C TRP A 125 3.41 -1.76 1.23
N GLY A 126 4.66 -1.33 1.21
CA GLY A 126 5.47 -1.17 2.42
C GLY A 126 4.90 -0.10 3.35
N ILE A 127 4.47 1.04 2.80
CA ILE A 127 3.81 2.12 3.55
C ILE A 127 2.47 1.61 4.13
N GLU A 128 1.65 0.97 3.31
CA GLU A 128 0.36 0.43 3.71
C GLU A 128 0.49 -0.56 4.88
N ASN A 129 1.43 -1.49 4.80
CA ASN A 129 1.66 -2.46 5.87
C ASN A 129 2.34 -1.86 7.13
N ARG A 130 3.21 -0.88 6.97
CA ARG A 130 3.97 -0.30 8.09
C ARG A 130 3.24 0.81 8.81
N LEU A 131 2.40 1.57 8.11
CA LEU A 131 1.70 2.73 8.67
C LEU A 131 0.21 2.43 8.86
N HIS A 132 -0.53 2.17 7.77
CA HIS A 132 -1.98 2.00 7.84
C HIS A 132 -2.38 0.79 8.69
N ARG A 133 -1.76 -0.37 8.45
CA ARG A 133 -2.04 -1.55 9.27
C ARG A 133 -1.71 -1.34 10.77
N VAL A 134 -0.69 -0.56 11.09
CA VAL A 134 -0.37 -0.25 12.48
C VAL A 134 -1.46 0.63 13.09
N ARG A 135 -1.93 1.64 12.36
CA ARG A 135 -3.05 2.49 12.80
C ARG A 135 -4.31 1.68 13.03
N ASP A 136 -4.66 0.82 12.07
CA ASP A 136 -5.89 0.02 12.12
C ASP A 136 -5.84 -1.09 13.18
N VAL A 137 -4.73 -1.80 13.29
CA VAL A 137 -4.64 -3.01 14.13
C VAL A 137 -4.10 -2.71 15.53
N VAL A 138 -3.12 -1.79 15.67
CA VAL A 138 -2.49 -1.51 16.97
C VAL A 138 -3.23 -0.42 17.71
N PHE A 139 -3.66 0.61 17.01
CA PHE A 139 -4.37 1.74 17.59
C PHE A 139 -5.90 1.66 17.41
N ASP A 140 -6.40 0.63 16.74
CA ASP A 140 -7.83 0.38 16.48
C ASP A 140 -8.57 1.62 15.97
N GLU A 141 -7.93 2.32 15.02
CA GLU A 141 -8.37 3.63 14.55
C GLU A 141 -9.80 3.61 13.99
N ASN A 142 -10.18 2.54 13.31
CA ASN A 142 -11.52 2.40 12.72
C ASN A 142 -12.64 2.27 13.77
N ARG A 143 -12.33 1.83 14.99
CA ARG A 143 -13.28 1.73 16.12
C ARG A 143 -13.35 3.01 16.93
N HIS A 144 -12.47 3.97 16.71
CA HIS A 144 -12.43 5.19 17.49
C HIS A 144 -13.70 6.02 17.28
N GLN A 145 -14.34 6.40 18.38
CA GLN A 145 -15.64 7.09 18.35
C GLN A 145 -15.53 8.62 18.34
N LEU A 146 -14.33 9.19 18.42
CA LEU A 146 -14.13 10.63 18.32
C LEU A 146 -14.37 11.09 16.87
N ARG A 147 -15.59 11.56 16.60
CA ARG A 147 -16.05 11.94 15.26
C ARG A 147 -16.40 13.43 15.12
N THR A 148 -16.19 14.23 16.19
CA THR A 148 -16.55 15.63 16.25
C THR A 148 -15.41 16.53 15.76
N ARG A 149 -15.74 17.49 14.90
CA ARG A 149 -14.82 18.52 14.36
C ARG A 149 -13.52 17.90 13.83
N ASN A 150 -12.37 18.47 14.22
CA ASN A 150 -11.01 18.00 13.81
C ASN A 150 -10.48 16.84 14.65
N GLY A 151 -11.30 16.26 15.54
CA GLY A 151 -10.90 15.17 16.42
C GLY A 151 -10.26 13.98 15.69
N PRO A 152 -10.84 13.45 14.60
CA PRO A 152 -10.25 12.36 13.83
C PRO A 152 -8.88 12.70 13.26
N GLU A 153 -8.69 13.91 12.74
CA GLU A 153 -7.43 14.38 12.15
C GLU A 153 -6.34 14.52 13.20
N ILE A 154 -6.67 15.13 14.34
CA ILE A 154 -5.74 15.27 15.48
C ILE A 154 -5.31 13.90 15.99
N MET A 155 -6.24 12.96 16.16
CA MET A 155 -5.91 11.62 16.63
C MET A 155 -5.08 10.85 15.59
N ALA A 156 -5.31 11.04 14.31
CA ALA A 156 -4.48 10.48 13.25
C ALA A 156 -3.06 11.04 13.30
N ALA A 157 -2.91 12.34 13.49
CA ALA A 157 -1.62 13.02 13.64
C ALA A 157 -0.85 12.51 14.87
N LEU A 158 -1.52 12.40 16.03
CA LEU A 158 -0.91 11.87 17.26
C LEU A 158 -0.44 10.41 17.12
N ARG A 159 -1.23 9.56 16.45
CA ARG A 159 -0.82 8.17 16.17
C ARG A 159 0.39 8.12 15.24
N ASN A 160 0.41 8.94 14.21
CA ASN A 160 1.56 9.04 13.31
C ASN A 160 2.81 9.53 14.05
N LEU A 161 2.68 10.52 14.92
CA LEU A 161 3.76 11.03 15.76
C LEU A 161 4.30 9.92 16.67
N ALA A 162 3.42 9.18 17.36
CA ALA A 162 3.82 8.06 18.22
C ALA A 162 4.59 6.97 17.45
N ILE A 163 4.12 6.60 16.25
CA ILE A 163 4.81 5.63 15.39
C ILE A 163 6.18 6.16 14.97
N SER A 164 6.27 7.44 14.61
CA SER A 164 7.50 8.07 14.16
C SER A 164 8.54 8.15 15.29
N LEU A 165 8.13 8.56 16.48
CA LEU A 165 9.01 8.61 17.66
C LEU A 165 9.52 7.22 18.04
N ILE A 166 8.66 6.21 18.08
CA ILE A 166 9.07 4.83 18.37
C ILE A 166 10.13 4.36 17.35
N ARG A 167 9.92 4.64 16.06
CA ARG A 167 10.88 4.24 15.01
C ARG A 167 12.17 5.02 15.04
N LEU A 168 12.11 6.31 15.36
CA LEU A 168 13.27 7.18 15.45
C LEU A 168 14.19 6.76 16.60
N PHE A 169 13.63 6.57 17.80
CA PHE A 169 14.42 6.31 19.00
C PHE A 169 14.73 4.82 19.25
N LEU A 170 13.89 3.91 18.78
CA LEU A 170 14.03 2.47 19.04
C LEU A 170 14.36 1.65 17.78
N GLY A 171 14.38 2.30 16.62
CA GLY A 171 14.75 1.70 15.34
C GLY A 171 13.57 1.18 14.50
N PRO A 172 13.77 1.03 13.18
CA PRO A 172 12.70 0.72 12.23
C PRO A 172 12.18 -0.73 12.32
N GLY A 173 12.93 -1.63 12.96
CA GLY A 173 12.57 -3.05 13.12
C GLY A 173 11.72 -3.36 14.35
N VAL A 174 11.48 -2.37 15.22
CA VAL A 174 10.78 -2.58 16.49
C VAL A 174 9.28 -2.81 16.27
N SER A 175 8.71 -3.77 17.00
CA SER A 175 7.27 -4.01 17.01
C SER A 175 6.52 -2.88 17.72
N ILE A 176 5.79 -2.06 16.95
CA ILE A 176 4.98 -0.95 17.51
C ILE A 176 4.01 -1.47 18.56
N ALA A 177 3.31 -2.58 18.31
CA ALA A 177 2.34 -3.15 19.25
C ALA A 177 2.98 -3.54 20.60
N SER A 178 4.14 -4.19 20.57
CA SER A 178 4.87 -4.57 21.79
C SER A 178 5.36 -3.35 22.55
N THR A 179 5.93 -2.39 21.81
CA THR A 179 6.46 -1.14 22.37
C THR A 179 5.36 -0.29 23.01
N THR A 180 4.23 -0.12 22.34
CA THR A 180 3.09 0.64 22.87
C THR A 180 2.58 0.01 24.17
N ARG A 181 2.41 -1.33 24.21
CA ARG A 181 2.05 -2.02 25.46
C ARG A 181 3.09 -1.83 26.57
N SER A 182 4.39 -1.87 26.24
CA SER A 182 5.48 -1.65 27.21
C SER A 182 5.47 -0.22 27.75
N LEU A 183 5.26 0.78 26.88
CA LEU A 183 5.21 2.19 27.26
C LEU A 183 3.97 2.51 28.09
N SER A 184 2.81 1.93 27.78
CA SER A 184 1.59 2.08 28.58
C SER A 184 1.77 1.59 30.03
N ARG A 185 2.55 0.53 30.22
CA ARG A 185 2.87 0.00 31.55
C ARG A 185 3.97 0.78 32.27
N ARG A 186 4.72 1.61 31.58
CA ARG A 186 5.88 2.37 32.08
C ARG A 186 5.84 3.81 31.59
N PRO A 187 4.93 4.66 32.10
CA PRO A 187 4.72 6.03 31.60
C PRO A 187 5.96 6.91 31.70
N LYS A 188 6.79 6.74 32.73
CA LYS A 188 8.08 7.46 32.84
C LYS A 188 9.02 7.22 31.65
N ARG A 189 8.98 6.01 31.05
CA ARG A 189 9.75 5.70 29.84
C ARG A 189 9.17 6.37 28.61
N ALA A 190 7.85 6.47 28.51
CA ALA A 190 7.19 7.21 27.43
C ALA A 190 7.56 8.71 27.48
N ILE A 191 7.53 9.32 28.66
CA ILE A 191 7.92 10.71 28.85
C ILE A 191 9.38 10.94 28.44
N ARG A 192 10.30 10.06 28.81
CA ARG A 192 11.69 10.15 28.36
C ARG A 192 11.84 10.18 26.85
N LEU A 193 11.08 9.34 26.11
CA LEU A 193 11.12 9.34 24.65
C LEU A 193 10.64 10.66 24.04
N LEU A 194 9.75 11.39 24.72
CA LEU A 194 9.26 12.68 24.28
C LEU A 194 10.22 13.84 24.60
N THR A 195 11.05 13.69 25.65
CA THR A 195 11.96 14.73 26.16
C THR A 195 13.41 14.51 25.74
N GLN A 196 13.74 13.40 25.10
CA GLN A 196 15.08 13.18 24.58
C GLN A 196 15.36 14.11 23.38
N PRO A 197 16.54 14.71 23.29
CA PRO A 197 16.97 15.39 22.07
C PRO A 197 16.98 14.37 20.92
N THR A 198 16.56 14.81 19.74
CA THR A 198 16.63 14.01 18.50
C THR A 198 18.09 13.61 18.25
N PRO A 199 18.34 12.34 17.89
CA PRO A 199 19.68 11.86 17.53
C PRO A 199 20.24 12.55 16.31
#